data_f84f307ea5ecc2fd1dd0472d6be65b2c
#
_entry.id   f84f307ea5ecc2fd1dd0472d6be65b2c
#
_cell.length_a   1.000
_cell.length_b   1.000
_cell.length_c   1.000
_cell.angle_alpha   90.00
_cell.angle_beta   90.00
_cell.angle_gamma   90.00
#
_symmetry.space_group_name_H-M   'P 1'
#
loop_
_entity.id
_entity.type
_entity.pdbx_description
1 polymer ?
#
loop_
_entity_poly.entity_id
_entity_poly.type
_entity_poly.pdbx_seq_one_letter_code
_entity_poly.pdbx_strand_id
1 'polypeptide(L)'
;MLKALCQSICLALPLAASAQPASVVFLNPGLSNETFWNSYSRFMQAAAQELGMTLRVQYTERNPDQALTQARAILTAAQRPDYLVVVNEQYVAPEILRLSRGTGVKLLLVNNGLTASQERSILAQPDKFAAPLGTLTSNDEQAGFEMLHQMVAQLPRGHGPVELLAFVGVKTTPASQLREQGMRRALADFPQVRLRQVVYGGWSRQRAYEQAQLLLQRYPNIGLVWSANDEMAFGAMQAFQEAGHTPGRDVLFGAVNSSPEALRARIDGRLSVLLGGHFTLGGWAMVMLHDDAQGLALDRDGLGVHTAPVMQVIDQAKARRWLKLLERDDYGVDFQRYSAEGRPASYQYPFLTSPVEY
;
A
#
# COMPACT_ATOMS: atom_id res chain seq x y z
N MET A 1 0.98 -52.07 65.97
CA MET A 1 0.44 -52.05 64.60
C MET A 1 0.24 -50.63 64.14
N LEU A 2 1.24 -50.02 63.45
CA LEU A 2 1.19 -48.69 62.87
C LEU A 2 0.74 -48.81 61.40
N LYS A 3 -0.39 -48.18 61.05
CA LYS A 3 -0.83 -48.04 59.66
C LYS A 3 -0.23 -46.76 59.10
N ALA A 4 0.69 -46.88 58.14
CA ALA A 4 1.21 -45.76 57.37
C ALA A 4 0.17 -45.34 56.32
N LEU A 5 -0.26 -44.06 56.38
CA LEU A 5 -1.15 -43.46 55.41
C LEU A 5 -0.28 -42.81 54.33
N CYS A 6 -0.16 -43.40 53.11
CA CYS A 6 0.45 -42.77 51.98
C CYS A 6 -0.55 -41.77 51.35
N GLN A 7 -0.29 -40.49 51.55
CA GLN A 7 -0.97 -39.42 50.79
C GLN A 7 -0.26 -39.23 49.42
N SER A 8 -0.93 -39.64 48.35
CA SER A 8 -0.49 -39.33 47.00
C SER A 8 -0.83 -37.88 46.65
N ILE A 9 0.18 -37.04 46.57
CA ILE A 9 0.06 -35.67 46.10
C ILE A 9 0.02 -35.74 44.55
N CYS A 10 -1.16 -35.58 43.95
CA CYS A 10 -1.28 -35.30 42.52
C CYS A 10 -0.84 -33.88 42.23
N LEU A 11 0.39 -33.69 41.70
CA LEU A 11 0.79 -32.45 41.08
C LEU A 11 -0.02 -32.27 39.75
N ALA A 12 -1.02 -31.40 39.78
CA ALA A 12 -1.66 -30.91 38.59
C ALA A 12 -0.71 -29.90 37.93
N LEU A 13 0.01 -30.32 36.90
CA LEU A 13 0.72 -29.41 35.97
C LEU A 13 -0.33 -28.55 35.25
N PRO A 14 -0.23 -27.23 35.32
CA PRO A 14 -1.10 -26.39 34.51
C PRO A 14 -0.79 -26.70 33.02
N LEU A 15 -1.78 -27.21 32.28
CA LEU A 15 -1.74 -27.17 30.82
C LEU A 15 -1.65 -25.68 30.43
N ALA A 16 -0.49 -25.26 29.96
CA ALA A 16 -0.36 -23.99 29.27
C ALA A 16 -1.28 -24.09 28.03
N ALA A 17 -2.43 -23.43 28.10
CA ALA A 17 -3.27 -23.25 26.93
C ALA A 17 -2.42 -22.48 25.92
N SER A 18 -1.96 -23.15 24.86
CA SER A 18 -1.32 -22.45 23.74
C SER A 18 -2.36 -21.48 23.19
N ALA A 19 -2.11 -20.19 23.36
CA ALA A 19 -2.94 -19.16 22.74
C ALA A 19 -3.04 -19.47 21.23
N GLN A 20 -4.25 -19.50 20.70
CA GLN A 20 -4.41 -19.71 19.27
C GLN A 20 -3.76 -18.55 18.53
N PRO A 21 -3.07 -18.82 17.40
CA PRO A 21 -2.49 -17.77 16.57
C PRO A 21 -3.55 -16.74 16.19
N ALA A 22 -3.23 -15.46 16.35
CA ALA A 22 -4.12 -14.39 15.93
C ALA A 22 -4.46 -14.52 14.44
N SER A 23 -5.73 -14.38 14.12
CA SER A 23 -6.28 -14.63 12.78
C SER A 23 -6.62 -13.33 12.06
N VAL A 24 -6.08 -13.19 10.85
CA VAL A 24 -6.23 -11.98 10.01
C VAL A 24 -6.88 -12.35 8.68
N VAL A 25 -7.86 -11.57 8.26
CA VAL A 25 -8.34 -11.59 6.88
C VAL A 25 -7.99 -10.26 6.23
N PHE A 26 -7.38 -10.33 5.05
CA PHE A 26 -7.11 -9.15 4.22
C PHE A 26 -8.08 -9.12 3.04
N LEU A 27 -8.96 -8.11 2.99
CA LEU A 27 -9.75 -7.79 1.81
C LEU A 27 -8.90 -6.98 0.84
N ASN A 28 -8.27 -7.70 -0.08
CA ASN A 28 -7.40 -7.12 -1.08
C ASN A 28 -8.24 -6.53 -2.22
N PRO A 29 -8.15 -5.21 -2.52
CA PRO A 29 -9.00 -4.57 -3.53
C PRO A 29 -8.58 -4.86 -4.97
N GLY A 30 -7.40 -5.42 -5.21
CA GLY A 30 -6.84 -5.67 -6.52
C GLY A 30 -7.48 -6.82 -7.26
N LEU A 31 -7.07 -6.96 -8.52
CA LEU A 31 -7.29 -8.19 -9.27
C LEU A 31 -6.37 -9.28 -8.73
N SER A 32 -6.82 -10.54 -8.74
CA SER A 32 -6.03 -11.69 -8.27
C SER A 32 -4.74 -11.94 -9.07
N ASN A 33 -4.63 -11.35 -10.27
CA ASN A 33 -3.43 -11.39 -11.12
C ASN A 33 -2.65 -10.06 -11.15
N GLU A 34 -3.02 -9.07 -10.34
CA GLU A 34 -2.39 -7.75 -10.33
C GLU A 34 -1.07 -7.78 -9.55
N THR A 35 0.02 -7.44 -10.22
CA THR A 35 1.40 -7.55 -9.68
C THR A 35 1.58 -6.81 -8.36
N PHE A 36 1.09 -5.56 -8.25
CA PHE A 36 1.23 -4.77 -7.03
C PHE A 36 0.55 -5.45 -5.83
N TRP A 37 -0.71 -5.84 -5.99
CA TRP A 37 -1.49 -6.43 -4.90
C TRP A 37 -1.04 -7.84 -4.53
N ASN A 38 -0.48 -8.59 -5.49
CA ASN A 38 0.18 -9.86 -5.22
C ASN A 38 1.46 -9.66 -4.40
N SER A 39 2.30 -8.68 -4.75
CA SER A 39 3.50 -8.34 -3.97
C SER A 39 3.15 -7.89 -2.55
N TYR A 40 2.10 -7.08 -2.41
CA TYR A 40 1.57 -6.63 -1.12
C TYR A 40 1.16 -7.83 -0.24
N SER A 41 0.35 -8.74 -0.80
CA SER A 41 -0.12 -9.93 -0.09
C SER A 41 1.02 -10.90 0.26
N ARG A 42 2.00 -11.08 -0.63
CA ARG A 42 3.18 -11.92 -0.35
C ARG A 42 4.02 -11.37 0.79
N PHE A 43 4.28 -10.07 0.80
CA PHE A 43 5.03 -9.42 1.89
C PHE A 43 4.27 -9.51 3.21
N MET A 44 2.95 -9.34 3.19
CA MET A 44 2.07 -9.54 4.34
C MET A 44 2.09 -10.99 4.83
N GLN A 45 2.12 -11.97 3.90
CA GLN A 45 2.20 -13.39 4.24
C GLN A 45 3.54 -13.79 4.88
N ALA A 46 4.66 -13.22 4.38
CA ALA A 46 5.97 -13.44 4.97
C ALA A 46 6.00 -12.96 6.44
N ALA A 47 5.48 -11.76 6.69
CA ALA A 47 5.37 -11.23 8.06
C ALA A 47 4.44 -12.10 8.94
N ALA A 48 3.29 -12.53 8.42
CA ALA A 48 2.36 -13.38 9.16
C ALA A 48 3.01 -14.71 9.60
N GLN A 49 3.76 -15.35 8.69
CA GLN A 49 4.44 -16.61 8.98
C GLN A 49 5.49 -16.47 10.07
N GLU A 50 6.33 -15.44 9.99
CA GLU A 50 7.39 -15.20 10.97
C GLU A 50 6.84 -14.82 12.35
N LEU A 51 5.75 -14.02 12.37
CA LEU A 51 5.08 -13.57 13.60
C LEU A 51 4.11 -14.61 14.20
N GLY A 52 4.02 -15.82 13.60
CA GLY A 52 3.13 -16.87 14.10
C GLY A 52 1.65 -16.54 13.99
N MET A 53 1.24 -15.70 13.05
CA MET A 53 -0.15 -15.32 12.79
C MET A 53 -0.73 -16.08 11.60
N THR A 54 -2.05 -16.20 11.54
CA THR A 54 -2.73 -16.75 10.36
C THR A 54 -3.24 -15.63 9.48
N LEU A 55 -2.96 -15.70 8.17
CA LEU A 55 -3.44 -14.73 7.19
C LEU A 55 -4.22 -15.42 6.08
N ARG A 56 -5.42 -14.91 5.80
CA ARG A 56 -6.23 -15.27 4.63
C ARG A 56 -6.47 -14.04 3.76
N VAL A 57 -6.06 -14.10 2.51
CA VAL A 57 -6.27 -13.03 1.53
C VAL A 57 -7.50 -13.33 0.68
N GLN A 58 -8.37 -12.35 0.50
CA GLN A 58 -9.54 -12.41 -0.38
C GLN A 58 -9.50 -11.22 -1.34
N TYR A 59 -9.38 -11.52 -2.64
CA TYR A 59 -9.40 -10.50 -3.68
C TYR A 59 -10.82 -10.06 -3.99
N THR A 60 -11.03 -8.76 -4.16
CA THR A 60 -12.35 -8.18 -4.47
C THR A 60 -12.44 -7.70 -5.93
N GLU A 61 -11.43 -8.06 -6.74
CA GLU A 61 -11.40 -7.88 -8.19
C GLU A 61 -11.78 -6.44 -8.63
N ARG A 62 -11.28 -5.43 -7.89
CA ARG A 62 -11.59 -4.00 -8.07
C ARG A 62 -13.08 -3.66 -8.07
N ASN A 63 -13.89 -4.54 -7.50
CA ASN A 63 -15.34 -4.42 -7.41
C ASN A 63 -15.77 -4.05 -5.97
N PRO A 64 -16.27 -2.82 -5.74
CA PRO A 64 -16.68 -2.39 -4.40
C PRO A 64 -17.87 -3.19 -3.85
N ASP A 65 -18.80 -3.64 -4.69
CA ASP A 65 -19.94 -4.46 -4.26
C ASP A 65 -19.48 -5.85 -3.80
N GLN A 66 -18.49 -6.42 -4.48
CA GLN A 66 -17.85 -7.68 -4.05
C GLN A 66 -17.11 -7.49 -2.72
N ALA A 67 -16.43 -6.37 -2.52
CA ALA A 67 -15.78 -6.05 -1.26
C ALA A 67 -16.79 -6.01 -0.09
N LEU A 68 -17.92 -5.34 -0.28
CA LEU A 68 -18.98 -5.28 0.72
C LEU A 68 -19.64 -6.63 0.98
N THR A 69 -19.85 -7.43 -0.06
CA THR A 69 -20.41 -8.79 0.04
C THR A 69 -19.49 -9.70 0.83
N GLN A 70 -18.20 -9.70 0.51
CA GLN A 70 -17.19 -10.48 1.21
C GLN A 70 -17.02 -10.01 2.66
N ALA A 71 -16.97 -8.69 2.90
CA ALA A 71 -16.91 -8.13 4.26
C ALA A 71 -18.10 -8.60 5.11
N ARG A 72 -19.32 -8.55 4.56
CA ARG A 72 -20.51 -9.03 5.26
C ARG A 72 -20.42 -10.52 5.59
N ALA A 73 -20.00 -11.34 4.64
CA ALA A 73 -19.83 -12.78 4.85
C ALA A 73 -18.82 -13.08 5.97
N ILE A 74 -17.69 -12.38 6.01
CA ILE A 74 -16.67 -12.52 7.05
C ILE A 74 -17.22 -12.11 8.42
N LEU A 75 -17.87 -10.95 8.50
CA LEU A 75 -18.33 -10.35 9.75
C LEU A 75 -19.56 -11.05 10.36
N THR A 76 -20.30 -11.83 9.56
CA THR A 76 -21.46 -12.62 10.02
C THR A 76 -21.17 -14.12 10.16
N ALA A 77 -19.96 -14.56 9.85
CA ALA A 77 -19.56 -15.96 9.97
C ALA A 77 -19.62 -16.44 11.44
N ALA A 78 -19.88 -17.76 11.64
CA ALA A 78 -19.84 -18.37 12.97
C ALA A 78 -18.42 -18.30 13.58
N GLN A 79 -17.39 -18.48 12.75
CA GLN A 79 -15.99 -18.28 13.12
C GLN A 79 -15.48 -17.03 12.41
N ARG A 80 -15.33 -15.97 13.18
CA ARG A 80 -14.83 -14.66 12.69
C ARG A 80 -13.34 -14.55 12.95
N PRO A 81 -12.58 -13.82 12.10
CA PRO A 81 -11.19 -13.50 12.39
C PRO A 81 -11.10 -12.51 13.56
N ASP A 82 -9.92 -12.43 14.19
CA ASP A 82 -9.63 -11.38 15.17
C ASP A 82 -9.52 -10.03 14.49
N TYR A 83 -8.94 -10.01 13.28
CA TYR A 83 -8.67 -8.80 12.52
C TYR A 83 -9.19 -8.87 11.09
N LEU A 84 -9.74 -7.76 10.62
CA LEU A 84 -10.08 -7.53 9.21
C LEU A 84 -9.27 -6.33 8.71
N VAL A 85 -8.36 -6.59 7.78
CA VAL A 85 -7.56 -5.54 7.11
C VAL A 85 -8.27 -5.12 5.83
N VAL A 86 -8.46 -3.81 5.67
CA VAL A 86 -9.28 -3.22 4.61
C VAL A 86 -8.53 -2.07 3.95
N VAL A 87 -8.70 -1.95 2.65
CA VAL A 87 -8.26 -0.78 1.87
C VAL A 87 -9.50 0.04 1.52
N ASN A 88 -9.48 1.34 1.77
CA ASN A 88 -10.58 2.25 1.40
C ASN A 88 -10.57 2.55 -0.12
N GLU A 89 -10.53 1.49 -0.92
CA GLU A 89 -10.63 1.60 -2.38
C GLU A 89 -12.06 1.98 -2.76
N GLN A 90 -12.22 2.98 -3.62
CA GLN A 90 -13.54 3.49 -4.04
C GLN A 90 -14.50 3.79 -2.87
N TYR A 91 -13.93 4.21 -1.74
CA TYR A 91 -14.68 4.66 -0.56
C TYR A 91 -15.52 3.59 0.17
N VAL A 92 -15.14 2.31 0.09
CA VAL A 92 -15.90 1.20 0.72
C VAL A 92 -15.78 1.14 2.26
N ALA A 93 -14.72 1.73 2.85
CA ALA A 93 -14.40 1.55 4.27
C ALA A 93 -15.51 1.99 5.23
N PRO A 94 -16.24 3.10 5.05
CA PRO A 94 -17.31 3.48 5.96
C PRO A 94 -18.39 2.41 6.09
N GLU A 95 -18.83 1.82 4.99
CA GLU A 95 -19.84 0.76 5.04
C GLU A 95 -19.31 -0.51 5.73
N ILE A 96 -18.04 -0.86 5.52
CA ILE A 96 -17.42 -2.00 6.22
C ILE A 96 -17.32 -1.71 7.73
N LEU A 97 -16.94 -0.48 8.13
CA LEU A 97 -16.97 -0.06 9.54
C LEU A 97 -18.38 -0.13 10.16
N ARG A 98 -19.39 0.21 9.37
CA ARG A 98 -20.79 0.05 9.80
C ARG A 98 -21.16 -1.41 10.02
N LEU A 99 -20.77 -2.29 9.10
CA LEU A 99 -21.03 -3.73 9.18
C LEU A 99 -20.30 -4.41 10.33
N SER A 100 -19.11 -3.92 10.72
CA SER A 100 -18.28 -4.54 11.76
C SER A 100 -18.74 -4.20 13.17
N ARG A 101 -19.63 -3.23 13.34
CA ARG A 101 -20.11 -2.83 14.65
C ARG A 101 -20.75 -3.99 15.42
N GLY A 102 -20.30 -4.21 16.65
CA GLY A 102 -20.80 -5.27 17.53
C GLY A 102 -20.38 -6.68 17.17
N THR A 103 -19.53 -6.85 16.15
CA THR A 103 -19.03 -8.19 15.74
C THR A 103 -17.85 -8.69 16.57
N GLY A 104 -17.14 -7.79 17.25
CA GLY A 104 -15.89 -8.08 17.96
C GLY A 104 -14.64 -8.12 17.06
N VAL A 105 -14.80 -8.06 15.72
CA VAL A 105 -13.67 -8.03 14.79
C VAL A 105 -13.05 -6.64 14.77
N LYS A 106 -11.72 -6.55 14.96
CA LYS A 106 -10.97 -5.30 14.90
C LYS A 106 -10.61 -4.98 13.44
N LEU A 107 -10.85 -3.75 12.98
CA LEU A 107 -10.55 -3.32 11.62
C LEU A 107 -9.32 -2.43 11.56
N LEU A 108 -8.36 -2.79 10.71
CA LEU A 108 -7.21 -1.95 10.36
C LEU A 108 -7.37 -1.47 8.91
N LEU A 109 -7.30 -0.14 8.71
CA LEU A 109 -7.25 0.43 7.37
C LEU A 109 -5.81 0.53 6.90
N VAL A 110 -5.54 0.06 5.68
CA VAL A 110 -4.19 0.09 5.11
C VAL A 110 -4.19 0.69 3.71
N ASN A 111 -3.06 1.24 3.29
CA ASN A 111 -2.80 1.82 1.97
C ASN A 111 -3.70 3.03 1.64
N ASN A 112 -5.01 2.91 1.74
CA ASN A 112 -5.97 4.01 1.60
C ASN A 112 -6.77 4.16 2.91
N GLY A 113 -6.58 5.27 3.61
CA GLY A 113 -7.35 5.65 4.80
C GLY A 113 -8.69 6.29 4.45
N LEU A 114 -9.43 6.69 5.48
CA LEU A 114 -10.63 7.51 5.32
C LEU A 114 -10.27 8.88 4.77
N THR A 115 -11.15 9.44 3.96
CA THR A 115 -11.06 10.86 3.61
C THR A 115 -11.55 11.73 4.77
N ALA A 116 -11.09 12.98 4.85
CA ALA A 116 -11.56 13.92 5.88
C ALA A 116 -13.09 14.07 5.92
N SER A 117 -13.78 13.91 4.78
CA SER A 117 -15.24 13.92 4.73
C SER A 117 -15.86 12.66 5.35
N GLN A 118 -15.26 11.48 5.09
CA GLN A 118 -15.70 10.21 5.68
C GLN A 118 -15.46 10.21 7.19
N GLU A 119 -14.31 10.67 7.66
CA GLU A 119 -13.98 10.80 9.09
C GLU A 119 -15.01 11.68 9.81
N ARG A 120 -15.31 12.88 9.29
CA ARG A 120 -16.33 13.75 9.86
C ARG A 120 -17.70 13.07 9.91
N SER A 121 -18.08 12.33 8.87
CA SER A 121 -19.38 11.63 8.81
C SER A 121 -19.48 10.50 9.83
N ILE A 122 -18.37 9.77 10.05
CA ILE A 122 -18.29 8.69 11.04
C ILE A 122 -18.32 9.25 12.45
N LEU A 123 -17.52 10.28 12.74
CA LEU A 123 -17.48 10.96 14.05
C LEU A 123 -18.81 11.59 14.44
N ALA A 124 -19.58 12.07 13.46
CA ALA A 124 -20.92 12.62 13.71
C ALA A 124 -21.96 11.53 14.06
N GLN A 125 -21.65 10.25 13.87
CA GLN A 125 -22.59 9.15 14.07
C GLN A 125 -21.90 7.94 14.75
N PRO A 126 -21.28 8.11 15.94
CA PRO A 126 -20.50 7.07 16.59
C PRO A 126 -21.31 5.81 16.91
N ASP A 127 -22.63 5.96 17.04
CA ASP A 127 -23.54 4.85 17.28
C ASP A 127 -23.79 3.97 16.06
N LYS A 128 -23.39 4.37 14.87
CA LYS A 128 -23.60 3.60 13.62
C LYS A 128 -22.37 2.87 13.12
N PHE A 129 -21.18 3.34 13.49
CA PHE A 129 -19.91 2.83 12.98
C PHE A 129 -19.07 2.26 14.11
N ALA A 130 -18.29 1.20 13.81
CA ALA A 130 -17.19 0.83 14.68
C ALA A 130 -16.02 1.81 14.45
N ALA A 131 -15.28 2.13 15.50
CA ALA A 131 -13.99 2.81 15.33
C ALA A 131 -13.01 1.85 14.66
N PRO A 132 -12.21 2.30 13.68
CA PRO A 132 -11.11 1.49 13.19
C PRO A 132 -10.06 1.32 14.29
N LEU A 133 -9.41 0.15 14.34
CA LEU A 133 -8.29 -0.09 15.24
C LEU A 133 -7.12 0.87 14.97
N GLY A 134 -6.95 1.24 13.70
CA GLY A 134 -5.96 2.18 13.25
C GLY A 134 -5.97 2.34 11.73
N THR A 135 -5.06 3.18 11.25
CA THR A 135 -4.84 3.42 9.82
C THR A 135 -3.34 3.49 9.53
N LEU A 136 -2.87 2.73 8.53
CA LEU A 136 -1.50 2.75 8.05
C LEU A 136 -1.47 3.02 6.55
N THR A 137 -1.05 4.22 6.15
CA THR A 137 -0.97 4.65 4.75
C THR A 137 0.46 4.95 4.32
N SER A 138 0.69 5.09 3.02
CA SER A 138 1.95 5.55 2.44
C SER A 138 1.96 7.08 2.25
N ASN A 139 3.15 7.62 2.05
CA ASN A 139 3.41 9.02 1.76
C ASN A 139 3.08 9.39 0.29
N ASP A 140 1.84 9.13 -0.14
CA ASP A 140 1.40 9.23 -1.54
C ASP A 140 1.54 10.65 -2.12
N GLU A 141 1.16 11.68 -1.38
CA GLU A 141 1.27 13.06 -1.85
C GLU A 141 2.74 13.45 -2.06
N GLN A 142 3.59 13.10 -1.09
CA GLN A 142 5.02 13.35 -1.21
C GLN A 142 5.63 12.60 -2.39
N ALA A 143 5.23 11.37 -2.64
CA ALA A 143 5.70 10.59 -3.78
C ALA A 143 5.30 11.24 -5.12
N GLY A 144 4.06 11.72 -5.23
CA GLY A 144 3.61 12.43 -6.43
C GLY A 144 4.39 13.72 -6.68
N PHE A 145 4.69 14.46 -5.62
CA PHE A 145 5.52 15.66 -5.65
C PHE A 145 6.95 15.36 -6.06
N GLU A 146 7.60 14.43 -5.37
CA GLU A 146 8.98 14.06 -5.60
C GLU A 146 9.20 13.50 -7.01
N MET A 147 8.28 12.72 -7.53
CA MET A 147 8.39 12.17 -8.88
C MET A 147 8.52 13.25 -9.93
N LEU A 148 7.70 14.30 -9.89
CA LEU A 148 7.81 15.40 -10.85
C LEU A 148 9.12 16.19 -10.67
N HIS A 149 9.55 16.45 -9.44
CA HIS A 149 10.85 17.09 -9.16
C HIS A 149 12.01 16.29 -9.77
N GLN A 150 12.03 14.99 -9.56
CA GLN A 150 13.07 14.11 -10.12
C GLN A 150 13.02 14.02 -11.65
N MET A 151 11.83 14.11 -12.26
CA MET A 151 11.70 14.14 -13.71
C MET A 151 12.27 15.44 -14.28
N VAL A 152 11.91 16.58 -13.70
CA VAL A 152 12.39 17.91 -14.16
C VAL A 152 13.90 18.05 -13.95
N ALA A 153 14.45 17.52 -12.87
CA ALA A 153 15.89 17.52 -12.61
C ALA A 153 16.73 16.78 -13.69
N GLN A 154 16.11 15.90 -14.48
CA GLN A 154 16.77 15.19 -15.59
C GLN A 154 16.71 15.95 -16.92
N LEU A 155 15.95 17.01 -17.01
CA LEU A 155 15.91 17.85 -18.21
C LEU A 155 17.24 18.59 -18.40
N PRO A 156 17.70 18.84 -19.64
CA PRO A 156 18.89 19.62 -19.91
C PRO A 156 18.79 21.02 -19.31
N ARG A 157 19.89 21.56 -18.79
CA ARG A 157 19.91 22.92 -18.27
C ARG A 157 19.51 23.94 -19.34
N GLY A 158 18.63 24.87 -18.99
CA GLY A 158 18.14 25.91 -19.92
C GLY A 158 17.16 25.37 -20.97
N HIS A 159 16.56 24.18 -20.74
CA HIS A 159 15.49 23.69 -21.61
C HIS A 159 14.35 24.70 -21.69
N GLY A 160 13.75 24.82 -22.87
CA GLY A 160 12.52 25.58 -23.08
C GLY A 160 11.30 24.96 -22.38
N PRO A 161 10.10 25.51 -22.62
CA PRO A 161 8.88 24.93 -22.12
C PRO A 161 8.74 23.45 -22.52
N VAL A 162 8.39 22.58 -21.56
CA VAL A 162 8.17 21.16 -21.78
C VAL A 162 6.72 20.78 -21.47
N GLU A 163 6.12 19.92 -22.28
CA GLU A 163 4.75 19.47 -22.15
C GLU A 163 4.67 18.16 -21.32
N LEU A 164 3.72 18.13 -20.40
CA LEU A 164 3.48 17.02 -19.48
C LEU A 164 2.09 16.42 -19.71
N LEU A 165 2.02 15.10 -19.81
CA LEU A 165 0.79 14.31 -19.60
C LEU A 165 0.83 13.60 -18.25
N ALA A 166 -0.33 13.52 -17.59
CA ALA A 166 -0.46 12.81 -16.32
C ALA A 166 -1.53 11.71 -16.42
N PHE A 167 -1.13 10.49 -16.09
CA PHE A 167 -2.00 9.32 -15.99
C PHE A 167 -2.22 9.01 -14.51
N VAL A 168 -3.46 9.18 -14.03
CA VAL A 168 -3.84 8.94 -12.63
C VAL A 168 -4.74 7.71 -12.52
N GLY A 169 -4.84 7.17 -11.31
CA GLY A 169 -5.60 5.95 -11.06
C GLY A 169 -7.12 6.14 -11.13
N VAL A 170 -7.84 5.44 -10.25
CA VAL A 170 -9.28 5.62 -10.07
C VAL A 170 -9.55 6.94 -9.33
N LYS A 171 -10.47 7.75 -9.82
CA LYS A 171 -10.76 9.08 -9.29
C LYS A 171 -11.21 9.08 -7.82
N THR A 172 -11.87 8.01 -7.38
CA THR A 172 -12.39 7.85 -6.03
C THR A 172 -11.47 7.02 -5.11
N THR A 173 -10.20 6.87 -5.48
CA THR A 173 -9.18 6.19 -4.66
C THR A 173 -8.29 7.25 -3.98
N PRO A 174 -8.18 7.27 -2.64
CA PRO A 174 -7.37 8.26 -1.92
C PRO A 174 -5.92 8.36 -2.41
N ALA A 175 -5.21 7.24 -2.62
CA ALA A 175 -3.84 7.25 -3.15
C ALA A 175 -3.74 7.92 -4.53
N SER A 176 -4.74 7.71 -5.42
CA SER A 176 -4.79 8.37 -6.73
C SER A 176 -4.88 9.88 -6.60
N GLN A 177 -5.76 10.35 -5.71
CA GLN A 177 -5.98 11.77 -5.44
C GLN A 177 -4.74 12.43 -4.82
N LEU A 178 -4.14 11.77 -3.82
CA LEU A 178 -2.95 12.29 -3.13
C LEU A 178 -1.75 12.39 -4.07
N ARG A 179 -1.48 11.36 -4.88
CA ARG A 179 -0.39 11.41 -5.88
C ARG A 179 -0.61 12.54 -6.90
N GLU A 180 -1.85 12.70 -7.41
CA GLU A 180 -2.18 13.81 -8.30
C GLU A 180 -2.00 15.17 -7.60
N GLN A 181 -2.44 15.30 -6.35
CA GLN A 181 -2.27 16.51 -5.55
C GLN A 181 -0.78 16.86 -5.39
N GLY A 182 0.06 15.87 -5.08
CA GLY A 182 1.51 16.05 -4.98
C GLY A 182 2.13 16.53 -6.30
N MET A 183 1.77 15.92 -7.43
CA MET A 183 2.20 16.35 -8.76
C MET A 183 1.79 17.81 -9.03
N ARG A 184 0.52 18.17 -8.75
CA ARG A 184 0.03 19.53 -8.96
C ARG A 184 0.72 20.55 -8.07
N ARG A 185 1.05 20.19 -6.84
CA ARG A 185 1.84 21.03 -5.94
C ARG A 185 3.25 21.26 -6.51
N ALA A 186 3.91 20.22 -7.02
CA ALA A 186 5.23 20.32 -7.64
C ALA A 186 5.23 21.20 -8.90
N LEU A 187 4.13 21.23 -9.67
CA LEU A 187 4.03 22.09 -10.86
C LEU A 187 4.18 23.59 -10.54
N ALA A 188 3.87 24.02 -9.32
CA ALA A 188 4.06 25.42 -8.91
C ALA A 188 5.54 25.84 -8.89
N ASP A 189 6.45 24.88 -8.71
CA ASP A 189 7.90 25.10 -8.68
C ASP A 189 8.50 25.18 -10.10
N PHE A 190 7.74 24.77 -11.13
CA PHE A 190 8.22 24.61 -12.50
C PHE A 190 7.33 25.29 -13.53
N PRO A 191 7.32 26.64 -13.63
CA PRO A 191 6.45 27.37 -14.55
C PRO A 191 6.71 27.06 -16.05
N GLN A 192 7.87 26.47 -16.36
CA GLN A 192 8.21 25.98 -17.70
C GLN A 192 7.56 24.63 -18.03
N VAL A 193 7.04 23.87 -17.06
CA VAL A 193 6.33 22.60 -17.28
C VAL A 193 4.86 22.90 -17.56
N ARG A 194 4.36 22.52 -18.74
CA ARG A 194 2.98 22.75 -19.15
C ARG A 194 2.18 21.45 -19.06
N LEU A 195 1.38 21.30 -18.00
CA LEU A 195 0.44 20.19 -17.88
C LEU A 195 -0.65 20.34 -18.97
N ARG A 196 -0.62 19.44 -19.95
CA ARG A 196 -1.59 19.43 -21.08
C ARG A 196 -2.88 18.78 -20.67
N GLN A 197 -2.79 17.59 -20.08
CA GLN A 197 -3.99 16.86 -19.66
C GLN A 197 -3.68 15.88 -18.53
N VAL A 198 -4.66 15.72 -17.64
CA VAL A 198 -4.75 14.61 -16.67
C VAL A 198 -5.83 13.66 -17.16
N VAL A 199 -5.51 12.37 -17.20
CA VAL A 199 -6.47 11.31 -17.56
C VAL A 199 -6.53 10.25 -16.47
N TYR A 200 -7.73 9.71 -16.25
CA TYR A 200 -7.98 8.67 -15.27
C TYR A 200 -7.87 7.30 -15.94
N GLY A 201 -6.68 6.71 -15.91
CA GLY A 201 -6.37 5.40 -16.48
C GLY A 201 -6.88 4.22 -15.65
N GLY A 202 -7.36 4.47 -14.41
CA GLY A 202 -7.99 3.44 -13.57
C GLY A 202 -7.05 2.30 -13.18
N TRP A 203 -5.74 2.56 -13.09
CA TRP A 203 -4.66 1.61 -12.81
C TRP A 203 -4.41 0.60 -13.94
N SER A 204 -5.09 0.74 -15.10
CA SER A 204 -5.09 -0.21 -16.22
C SER A 204 -4.08 0.16 -17.29
N ARG A 205 -3.22 -0.79 -17.64
CA ARG A 205 -2.27 -0.69 -18.78
C ARG A 205 -2.98 -0.45 -20.08
N GLN A 206 -3.99 -1.27 -20.38
CA GLN A 206 -4.74 -1.19 -21.63
C GLN A 206 -5.44 0.16 -21.80
N ARG A 207 -6.11 0.63 -20.73
CA ARG A 207 -6.81 1.93 -20.79
C ARG A 207 -5.84 3.10 -20.95
N ALA A 208 -4.68 3.06 -20.30
CA ALA A 208 -3.65 4.09 -20.47
C ALA A 208 -3.06 4.08 -21.87
N TYR A 209 -2.87 2.90 -22.48
CA TYR A 209 -2.46 2.76 -23.88
C TYR A 209 -3.45 3.43 -24.83
N GLU A 210 -4.73 3.10 -24.75
CA GLU A 210 -5.79 3.68 -25.59
C GLU A 210 -5.89 5.21 -25.42
N GLN A 211 -5.81 5.70 -24.17
CA GLN A 211 -5.79 7.12 -23.86
C GLN A 211 -4.55 7.81 -24.47
N ALA A 212 -3.37 7.19 -24.36
CA ALA A 212 -2.12 7.74 -24.88
C ALA A 212 -2.13 7.88 -26.40
N GLN A 213 -2.70 6.91 -27.13
CA GLN A 213 -2.86 7.02 -28.57
C GLN A 213 -3.66 8.27 -28.99
N LEU A 214 -4.77 8.55 -28.31
CA LEU A 214 -5.59 9.73 -28.57
C LEU A 214 -4.88 11.04 -28.15
N LEU A 215 -4.15 11.00 -27.04
CA LEU A 215 -3.43 12.16 -26.51
C LEU A 215 -2.25 12.56 -27.39
N LEU A 216 -1.53 11.61 -27.99
CA LEU A 216 -0.44 11.87 -28.93
C LEU A 216 -0.91 12.57 -30.21
N GLN A 217 -2.11 12.24 -30.71
CA GLN A 217 -2.70 12.95 -31.85
C GLN A 217 -2.98 14.43 -31.51
N ARG A 218 -3.36 14.70 -30.25
CA ARG A 218 -3.70 16.07 -29.80
C ARG A 218 -2.49 16.86 -29.34
N TYR A 219 -1.50 16.19 -28.75
CA TYR A 219 -0.30 16.78 -28.16
C TYR A 219 0.95 16.05 -28.66
N PRO A 220 1.44 16.34 -29.85
CA PRO A 220 2.55 15.58 -30.46
C PRO A 220 3.92 15.87 -29.83
N ASN A 221 4.06 16.93 -29.02
CA ASN A 221 5.35 17.40 -28.49
C ASN A 221 5.52 17.10 -26.97
N ILE A 222 4.94 16.02 -26.48
CA ILE A 222 5.06 15.64 -25.07
C ILE A 222 6.50 15.23 -24.74
N GLY A 223 7.09 15.90 -23.75
CA GLY A 223 8.42 15.56 -23.24
C GLY A 223 8.40 14.84 -21.88
N LEU A 224 7.28 14.91 -21.15
CA LEU A 224 7.14 14.30 -19.83
C LEU A 224 5.84 13.49 -19.73
N VAL A 225 5.92 12.27 -19.21
CA VAL A 225 4.77 11.43 -18.86
C VAL A 225 4.87 11.03 -17.39
N TRP A 226 4.01 11.60 -16.57
CA TRP A 226 3.87 11.30 -15.16
C TRP A 226 2.75 10.26 -14.98
N SER A 227 3.04 9.14 -14.34
CA SER A 227 2.06 8.07 -14.15
C SER A 227 1.98 7.64 -12.67
N ALA A 228 0.76 7.60 -12.15
CA ALA A 228 0.50 7.24 -10.77
C ALA A 228 0.80 5.75 -10.45
N ASN A 229 0.96 4.88 -11.46
CA ASN A 229 1.51 3.54 -11.30
C ASN A 229 2.31 3.11 -12.54
N ASP A 230 2.98 1.97 -12.45
CA ASP A 230 3.79 1.38 -13.51
C ASP A 230 2.96 0.82 -14.68
N GLU A 231 1.83 0.17 -14.40
CA GLU A 231 0.96 -0.40 -15.43
C GLU A 231 0.48 0.66 -16.42
N MET A 232 -0.01 1.79 -15.94
CA MET A 232 -0.41 2.90 -16.80
C MET A 232 0.79 3.51 -17.52
N ALA A 233 1.96 3.60 -16.87
CA ALA A 233 3.18 4.06 -17.54
C ALA A 233 3.56 3.16 -18.70
N PHE A 234 3.49 1.84 -18.55
CA PHE A 234 3.80 0.89 -19.62
C PHE A 234 2.80 0.94 -20.76
N GLY A 235 1.51 1.10 -20.46
CA GLY A 235 0.49 1.31 -21.49
C GLY A 235 0.76 2.57 -22.32
N ALA A 236 1.00 3.71 -21.64
CA ALA A 236 1.36 4.94 -22.32
C ALA A 236 2.68 4.80 -23.10
N MET A 237 3.70 4.18 -22.50
CA MET A 237 5.01 3.95 -23.12
C MET A 237 4.90 3.17 -24.42
N GLN A 238 4.06 2.15 -24.49
CA GLN A 238 3.80 1.39 -25.70
C GLN A 238 3.24 2.28 -26.80
N ALA A 239 2.24 3.11 -26.53
CA ALA A 239 1.67 4.03 -27.52
C ALA A 239 2.70 5.04 -28.02
N PHE A 240 3.56 5.55 -27.13
CA PHE A 240 4.65 6.45 -27.52
C PHE A 240 5.69 5.78 -28.41
N GLN A 241 6.06 4.51 -28.13
CA GLN A 241 6.97 3.74 -28.96
C GLN A 241 6.40 3.46 -30.35
N GLU A 242 5.12 3.11 -30.44
CA GLU A 242 4.41 2.92 -31.71
C GLU A 242 4.32 4.22 -32.52
N ALA A 243 4.30 5.38 -31.88
CA ALA A 243 4.38 6.70 -32.50
C ALA A 243 5.81 7.15 -32.84
N GLY A 244 6.82 6.30 -32.61
CA GLY A 244 8.23 6.57 -32.97
C GLY A 244 9.06 7.24 -31.89
N HIS A 245 8.53 7.43 -30.69
CA HIS A 245 9.28 7.98 -29.56
C HIS A 245 10.15 6.92 -28.89
N THR A 246 11.20 7.37 -28.22
CA THR A 246 12.12 6.52 -27.47
C THR A 246 12.04 6.87 -25.96
N PRO A 247 11.28 6.10 -25.15
CA PRO A 247 11.17 6.33 -23.72
C PRO A 247 12.54 6.39 -23.03
N GLY A 248 12.70 7.39 -22.17
CA GLY A 248 13.96 7.65 -21.47
C GLY A 248 14.99 8.47 -22.26
N ARG A 249 14.68 8.84 -23.52
CA ARG A 249 15.56 9.67 -24.36
C ARG A 249 14.88 10.98 -24.76
N ASP A 250 13.86 10.90 -25.62
CA ASP A 250 13.08 12.04 -26.12
C ASP A 250 11.83 12.33 -25.29
N VAL A 251 11.33 11.33 -24.55
CA VAL A 251 10.24 11.46 -23.57
C VAL A 251 10.64 10.80 -22.25
N LEU A 252 10.59 11.57 -21.15
CA LEU A 252 10.88 11.05 -19.82
C LEU A 252 9.62 10.49 -19.18
N PHE A 253 9.70 9.26 -18.69
CA PHE A 253 8.61 8.58 -18.00
C PHE A 253 8.90 8.47 -16.51
N GLY A 254 7.96 8.93 -15.68
CA GLY A 254 7.94 8.70 -14.23
C GLY A 254 6.81 7.76 -13.85
N ALA A 255 7.06 6.84 -12.93
CA ALA A 255 6.07 5.88 -12.44
C ALA A 255 6.22 5.60 -10.95
N VAL A 256 5.14 5.08 -10.36
CA VAL A 256 5.13 4.52 -9.00
C VAL A 256 4.93 3.01 -9.10
N ASN A 257 5.52 2.26 -8.27
CA ASN A 257 5.47 0.84 -7.92
C ASN A 257 6.88 0.21 -7.92
N SER A 258 6.94 -1.10 -7.64
CA SER A 258 8.20 -1.86 -7.58
C SER A 258 8.04 -3.22 -8.24
N SER A 259 7.21 -3.33 -9.29
CA SER A 259 7.11 -4.57 -10.04
C SER A 259 8.46 -4.96 -10.67
N PRO A 260 8.74 -6.25 -10.88
CA PRO A 260 9.96 -6.66 -11.58
C PRO A 260 10.13 -5.99 -12.94
N GLU A 261 9.03 -5.72 -13.66
CA GLU A 261 9.06 -5.01 -14.94
C GLU A 261 9.47 -3.53 -14.75
N ALA A 262 8.90 -2.84 -13.75
CA ALA A 262 9.26 -1.46 -13.43
C ALA A 262 10.72 -1.32 -12.99
N LEU A 263 11.22 -2.24 -12.17
CA LEU A 263 12.63 -2.26 -11.75
C LEU A 263 13.57 -2.47 -12.93
N ARG A 264 13.25 -3.40 -13.85
CA ARG A 264 14.02 -3.59 -15.09
C ARG A 264 13.97 -2.34 -15.98
N ALA A 265 12.79 -1.76 -16.17
CA ALA A 265 12.63 -0.53 -16.96
C ALA A 265 13.39 0.66 -16.35
N ARG A 266 13.53 0.70 -15.00
CA ARG A 266 14.38 1.68 -14.33
C ARG A 266 15.87 1.42 -14.54
N ILE A 267 16.28 0.15 -14.58
CA ILE A 267 17.68 -0.25 -14.83
C ILE A 267 18.12 0.07 -16.26
N ASP A 268 17.24 -0.21 -17.24
CA ASP A 268 17.52 0.02 -18.66
C ASP A 268 17.26 1.46 -19.13
N GLY A 269 16.70 2.30 -18.24
CA GLY A 269 16.49 3.73 -18.49
C GLY A 269 15.18 4.10 -19.20
N ARG A 270 14.32 3.14 -19.55
CA ARG A 270 12.98 3.43 -20.12
C ARG A 270 12.09 4.18 -19.12
N LEU A 271 12.17 3.83 -17.84
CA LEU A 271 11.65 4.66 -16.74
C LEU A 271 12.76 5.58 -16.25
N SER A 272 12.61 6.87 -16.50
CA SER A 272 13.54 7.91 -16.07
C SER A 272 13.49 8.10 -14.56
N VAL A 273 12.29 8.02 -13.97
CA VAL A 273 12.05 8.11 -12.53
C VAL A 273 11.14 6.97 -12.09
N LEU A 274 11.49 6.33 -10.99
CA LEU A 274 10.66 5.32 -10.35
C LEU A 274 10.62 5.58 -8.84
N LEU A 275 9.43 5.62 -8.27
CA LEU A 275 9.20 5.60 -6.83
C LEU A 275 8.47 4.31 -6.45
N GLY A 276 8.75 3.78 -5.24
CA GLY A 276 8.07 2.56 -4.81
C GLY A 276 8.43 2.19 -3.37
N GLY A 277 7.96 1.03 -2.93
CA GLY A 277 8.17 0.51 -1.59
C GLY A 277 6.87 0.31 -0.80
N HIS A 278 5.77 0.93 -1.20
CA HIS A 278 4.53 0.89 -0.43
C HIS A 278 3.82 -0.49 -0.38
N PHE A 279 4.27 -1.47 -1.16
CA PHE A 279 3.82 -2.85 -1.00
C PHE A 279 4.22 -3.42 0.38
N THR A 280 5.25 -2.86 1.02
CA THR A 280 5.72 -3.30 2.34
C THR A 280 4.79 -2.93 3.49
N LEU A 281 3.83 -2.02 3.28
CA LEU A 281 2.82 -1.68 4.30
C LEU A 281 2.06 -2.91 4.80
N GLY A 282 1.85 -3.94 3.95
CA GLY A 282 1.20 -5.18 4.34
C GLY A 282 1.92 -5.88 5.48
N GLY A 283 3.24 -6.01 5.41
CA GLY A 283 4.05 -6.63 6.47
C GLY A 283 4.11 -5.76 7.73
N TRP A 284 4.25 -4.46 7.59
CA TRP A 284 4.23 -3.54 8.74
C TRP A 284 2.88 -3.53 9.45
N ALA A 285 1.79 -3.65 8.71
CA ALA A 285 0.47 -3.87 9.29
C ALA A 285 0.43 -5.15 10.14
N MET A 286 1.05 -6.25 9.68
CA MET A 286 1.11 -7.49 10.46
C MET A 286 1.92 -7.34 11.74
N VAL A 287 3.03 -6.59 11.73
CA VAL A 287 3.80 -6.28 12.96
C VAL A 287 2.92 -5.53 13.96
N MET A 288 2.19 -4.49 13.52
CA MET A 288 1.30 -3.73 14.40
C MET A 288 0.14 -4.58 14.94
N LEU A 289 -0.44 -5.47 14.12
CA LEU A 289 -1.52 -6.39 14.54
C LEU A 289 -1.01 -7.47 15.51
N HIS A 290 0.22 -7.97 15.31
CA HIS A 290 0.87 -8.89 16.23
C HIS A 290 1.01 -8.25 17.62
N ASP A 291 1.50 -7.03 17.68
CA ASP A 291 1.72 -6.32 18.93
C ASP A 291 0.40 -6.00 19.64
N ASP A 292 -0.65 -5.64 18.89
CA ASP A 292 -2.00 -5.49 19.46
C ASP A 292 -2.55 -6.81 20.02
N ALA A 293 -2.32 -7.94 19.32
CA ALA A 293 -2.74 -9.26 19.80
C ALA A 293 -2.02 -9.68 21.07
N GLN A 294 -0.77 -9.25 21.26
CA GLN A 294 0.01 -9.48 22.47
C GLN A 294 -0.30 -8.46 23.59
N GLY A 295 -1.21 -7.51 23.35
CA GLY A 295 -1.52 -6.44 24.29
C GLY A 295 -0.42 -5.39 24.43
N LEU A 296 0.47 -5.28 23.45
CA LEU A 296 1.61 -4.35 23.41
C LEU A 296 1.28 -3.05 22.67
N ALA A 297 -0.01 -2.77 22.43
CA ALA A 297 -0.45 -1.57 21.71
C ALA A 297 0.20 -0.31 22.31
N LEU A 298 0.89 0.45 21.45
CA LEU A 298 1.67 1.63 21.83
C LEU A 298 0.81 2.88 22.03
N ASP A 299 -0.45 2.84 21.62
CA ASP A 299 -1.40 3.92 21.77
C ASP A 299 -2.61 3.49 22.62
N ARG A 300 -3.13 4.41 23.46
CA ARG A 300 -4.25 4.12 24.37
C ARG A 300 -5.57 3.88 23.63
N ASP A 301 -5.69 4.43 22.40
CA ASP A 301 -6.93 4.43 21.61
C ASP A 301 -6.83 3.51 20.37
N GLY A 302 -5.96 2.50 20.39
CA GLY A 302 -5.71 1.55 19.30
C GLY A 302 -4.33 1.71 18.67
N LEU A 303 -4.21 1.51 17.37
CA LEU A 303 -2.94 1.59 16.65
C LEU A 303 -2.67 2.98 16.02
N GLY A 304 -3.57 3.95 16.22
CA GLY A 304 -3.41 5.31 15.70
C GLY A 304 -3.58 5.44 14.18
N VAL A 305 -3.35 6.67 13.69
CA VAL A 305 -3.36 7.01 12.26
C VAL A 305 -1.97 7.39 11.82
N HIS A 306 -1.39 6.61 10.92
CA HIS A 306 0.00 6.77 10.51
C HIS A 306 0.14 6.88 8.99
N THR A 307 1.06 7.75 8.57
CA THR A 307 1.56 7.81 7.19
C THR A 307 3.03 7.43 7.21
N ALA A 308 3.33 6.21 6.76
CA ALA A 308 4.71 5.70 6.74
C ALA A 308 5.45 6.21 5.49
N PRO A 309 6.71 6.65 5.61
CA PRO A 309 7.52 7.16 4.50
C PRO A 309 8.12 6.03 3.65
N VAL A 310 7.31 5.05 3.27
CA VAL A 310 7.75 3.82 2.58
C VAL A 310 8.00 4.02 1.09
N MET A 311 7.38 5.03 0.47
CA MET A 311 7.68 5.36 -0.92
C MET A 311 8.92 6.23 -1.01
N GLN A 312 9.89 5.76 -1.76
CA GLN A 312 11.17 6.41 -1.97
C GLN A 312 11.58 6.32 -3.44
N VAL A 313 12.49 7.21 -3.84
CA VAL A 313 13.09 7.15 -5.18
C VAL A 313 13.92 5.88 -5.31
N ILE A 314 13.68 5.15 -6.38
CA ILE A 314 14.39 3.93 -6.74
C ILE A 314 15.38 4.28 -7.87
N ASP A 315 16.66 4.44 -7.53
CA ASP A 315 17.72 4.54 -8.51
C ASP A 315 18.05 3.17 -9.14
N GLN A 316 18.94 3.14 -10.12
CA GLN A 316 19.31 1.90 -10.80
C GLN A 316 19.97 0.88 -9.86
N ALA A 317 20.75 1.34 -8.87
CA ALA A 317 21.44 0.46 -7.94
C ALA A 317 20.41 -0.19 -6.97
N LYS A 318 19.50 0.61 -6.42
CA LYS A 318 18.38 0.15 -5.59
C LYS A 318 17.48 -0.80 -6.40
N ALA A 319 17.18 -0.50 -7.66
CA ALA A 319 16.38 -1.37 -8.52
C ALA A 319 17.02 -2.76 -8.70
N ARG A 320 18.34 -2.84 -8.87
CA ARG A 320 19.06 -4.14 -8.95
C ARG A 320 19.00 -4.91 -7.64
N ARG A 321 19.14 -4.23 -6.48
CA ARG A 321 18.99 -4.88 -5.17
C ARG A 321 17.58 -5.41 -4.96
N TRP A 322 16.58 -4.60 -5.25
CA TRP A 322 15.18 -4.97 -5.05
C TRP A 322 14.71 -6.10 -5.97
N LEU A 323 15.23 -6.20 -7.20
CA LEU A 323 14.95 -7.37 -8.04
C LEU A 323 15.37 -8.69 -7.34
N LYS A 324 16.56 -8.71 -6.72
CA LYS A 324 17.03 -9.88 -5.96
C LYS A 324 16.20 -10.14 -4.71
N LEU A 325 15.77 -9.06 -4.05
CA LEU A 325 14.90 -9.15 -2.86
C LEU A 325 13.55 -9.78 -3.18
N LEU A 326 12.93 -9.39 -4.30
CA LEU A 326 11.62 -9.90 -4.72
C LEU A 326 11.64 -11.38 -5.13
N GLU A 327 12.82 -11.97 -5.36
CA GLU A 327 12.99 -13.40 -5.62
C GLU A 327 12.94 -14.25 -4.34
N ARG A 328 13.07 -13.63 -3.16
CA ARG A 328 13.04 -14.31 -1.85
C ARG A 328 11.63 -14.35 -1.30
N ASP A 329 11.24 -15.48 -0.72
CA ASP A 329 9.91 -15.62 -0.10
C ASP A 329 9.81 -14.83 1.22
N ASP A 330 10.92 -14.73 1.97
CA ASP A 330 11.03 -13.99 3.24
C ASP A 330 11.41 -12.52 3.09
N TYR A 331 11.71 -12.07 1.86
CA TYR A 331 12.22 -10.73 1.54
C TYR A 331 13.46 -10.33 2.36
N GLY A 332 14.11 -11.25 3.08
CA GLY A 332 15.25 -10.99 3.94
C GLY A 332 14.95 -10.02 5.11
N VAL A 333 13.70 -9.93 5.53
CA VAL A 333 13.25 -9.06 6.61
C VAL A 333 13.04 -9.88 7.87
N ASP A 334 13.61 -9.44 8.98
CA ASP A 334 13.33 -9.93 10.33
C ASP A 334 12.20 -9.07 10.92
N PHE A 335 10.96 -9.53 10.78
CA PHE A 335 9.77 -8.79 11.23
C PHE A 335 9.68 -8.72 12.76
N GLN A 336 10.15 -9.73 13.47
CA GLN A 336 10.16 -9.75 14.94
C GLN A 336 11.01 -8.62 15.51
N ARG A 337 12.08 -8.25 14.81
CA ARG A 337 12.94 -7.13 15.19
C ARG A 337 12.18 -5.79 15.28
N TYR A 338 11.09 -5.65 14.54
CA TYR A 338 10.27 -4.43 14.50
C TYR A 338 9.09 -4.47 15.47
N SER A 339 8.84 -5.57 16.16
CA SER A 339 7.83 -5.67 17.19
C SER A 339 8.19 -4.82 18.42
N ALA A 340 7.17 -4.36 19.13
CA ALA A 340 7.29 -3.67 20.42
C ALA A 340 7.62 -4.63 21.58
N GLU A 341 7.66 -5.94 21.34
CA GLU A 341 7.96 -6.94 22.34
C GLU A 341 9.33 -6.71 22.98
N GLY A 342 9.37 -6.65 24.32
CA GLY A 342 10.59 -6.36 25.07
C GLY A 342 11.13 -4.93 24.90
N ARG A 343 10.40 -4.03 24.28
CA ARG A 343 10.79 -2.63 24.08
C ARG A 343 10.21 -1.72 25.16
N PRO A 344 10.85 -0.56 25.45
CA PRO A 344 10.31 0.43 26.38
C PRO A 344 9.00 1.05 25.89
N ALA A 345 8.17 1.57 26.77
CA ALA A 345 6.90 2.24 26.42
C ALA A 345 7.05 3.44 25.47
N SER A 346 8.27 3.99 25.34
CA SER A 346 8.60 5.06 24.38
C SER A 346 8.99 4.56 22.98
N TYR A 347 8.92 3.25 22.75
CA TYR A 347 9.27 2.68 21.46
C TYR A 347 8.34 3.20 20.35
N GLN A 348 8.93 3.53 19.22
CA GLN A 348 8.23 3.89 18.01
C GLN A 348 8.68 2.95 16.89
N TYR A 349 7.75 2.49 16.09
CA TYR A 349 8.07 1.64 14.95
C TYR A 349 8.99 2.39 13.97
N PRO A 350 10.19 1.88 13.67
CA PRO A 350 11.13 2.55 12.77
C PRO A 350 10.54 2.82 11.39
N PHE A 351 9.71 1.93 10.87
CA PHE A 351 9.05 2.07 9.57
C PHE A 351 8.03 3.23 9.49
N LEU A 352 7.65 3.82 10.62
CA LEU A 352 6.80 5.01 10.67
C LEU A 352 7.60 6.31 10.55
N THR A 353 8.91 6.27 10.79
CA THR A 353 9.76 7.48 10.87
C THR A 353 10.75 7.58 9.72
N SER A 354 11.17 6.46 9.15
CA SER A 354 12.11 6.41 8.03
C SER A 354 11.85 5.20 7.13
N PRO A 355 12.24 5.29 5.83
CA PRO A 355 12.20 4.13 4.96
C PRO A 355 13.08 3.01 5.52
N VAL A 356 12.57 1.78 5.49
CA VAL A 356 13.37 0.61 5.85
C VAL A 356 14.26 0.25 4.66
N GLU A 357 15.56 0.12 4.91
CA GLU A 357 16.51 -0.38 3.91
C GLU A 357 16.57 -1.91 3.96
N TYR A 358 16.49 -2.54 2.79
CA TYR A 358 16.46 -3.99 2.59
C TYR A 358 17.75 -4.48 1.91
#